data_f1e16cb2fcc6389614e97dd284557421
#
_entry.id   f1e16cb2fcc6389614e97dd284557421
#
_cell.length_a   1.000
_cell.length_b   1.000
_cell.length_c   1.000
_cell.angle_alpha   90.00
_cell.angle_beta   90.00
_cell.angle_gamma   90.00
#
_symmetry.space_group_name_H-M   'P 1'
#
loop_
_entity.id
_entity.type
_entity.pdbx_description
1 polymer ?
#
loop_
_entity_poly.entity_id
_entity_poly.type
_entity_poly.pdbx_seq_one_letter_code
_entity_poly.pdbx_strand_id
1 'polypeptide(L)'
;MEKLKIITRNQFISKLIRFILGIFTLVNFSFARKLSKNLTEGLNMFKISELPETGQWPTTDPFLFLVHHHDNYPSANKDMGPNAKLDNRNIGSDFSNIDGWSMYHGDKIPGFPRHPHRGFETITIVEKGLIDHADSMGFSARYGDGDVQWLTAGDGIQHSEMFPLLNQNKKNKMDFFQIWVNLKSNQKRVKPNFSMFWKDEIPKVSLVDHNNIKTEVEIIAGEYKQNNAPKPPPNSYASDSDSHINIWKIKMDPKAKWTLPKVENGVSRTLYVYQGKGIKINDKIISSGQMVQF
;
A
#
# COMPACT_ATOMS: atom_id res chain seq x y z
N MET A 1 -55.14 -16.43 55.25
CA MET A 1 -56.12 -15.75 54.37
C MET A 1 -55.53 -14.48 53.84
N GLU A 2 -54.99 -14.53 52.67
CA GLU A 2 -54.43 -13.37 51.96
C GLU A 2 -55.56 -12.49 51.47
N LYS A 3 -55.61 -11.22 51.88
CA LYS A 3 -56.61 -10.26 51.48
C LYS A 3 -56.41 -9.89 50.01
N LEU A 4 -57.30 -10.30 49.12
CA LEU A 4 -57.33 -9.85 47.73
C LEU A 4 -57.45 -8.32 47.68
N LYS A 5 -56.42 -7.62 47.20
CA LYS A 5 -56.42 -6.17 47.06
C LYS A 5 -57.19 -5.81 45.77
N ILE A 6 -58.43 -5.38 45.90
CA ILE A 6 -59.25 -4.94 44.75
C ILE A 6 -58.66 -3.62 44.26
N ILE A 7 -58.14 -3.61 43.01
CA ILE A 7 -57.62 -2.42 42.35
C ILE A 7 -58.79 -1.71 41.68
N THR A 8 -58.97 -0.41 41.94
CA THR A 8 -60.03 0.37 41.29
C THR A 8 -59.73 0.56 39.79
N ARG A 9 -60.81 0.75 39.00
CA ARG A 9 -60.73 0.97 37.56
C ARG A 9 -59.68 2.08 37.19
N ASN A 10 -59.63 3.17 37.96
CA ASN A 10 -58.71 4.26 37.73
C ASN A 10 -57.25 3.88 38.04
N GLN A 11 -57.03 3.04 39.03
CA GLN A 11 -55.70 2.51 39.36
C GLN A 11 -55.21 1.53 38.30
N PHE A 12 -56.11 0.73 37.73
CA PHE A 12 -55.81 -0.17 36.63
C PHE A 12 -55.41 0.62 35.35
N ILE A 13 -56.21 1.62 34.97
CA ILE A 13 -55.95 2.49 33.82
C ILE A 13 -54.63 3.23 33.99
N SER A 14 -54.35 3.80 35.17
CA SER A 14 -53.07 4.50 35.43
C SER A 14 -51.87 3.55 35.34
N LYS A 15 -51.97 2.31 35.79
CA LYS A 15 -50.90 1.31 35.66
C LYS A 15 -50.73 0.88 34.20
N LEU A 16 -51.84 0.71 33.44
CA LEU A 16 -51.78 0.37 32.02
C LEU A 16 -51.16 1.47 31.20
N ILE A 17 -51.49 2.74 31.46
CA ILE A 17 -50.90 3.89 30.75
C ILE A 17 -49.36 3.98 31.06
N ARG A 18 -48.93 3.78 32.31
CA ARG A 18 -47.51 3.75 32.67
C ARG A 18 -46.77 2.59 32.02
N PHE A 19 -47.42 1.42 31.86
CA PHE A 19 -46.84 0.26 31.18
C PHE A 19 -46.74 0.49 29.67
N ILE A 20 -47.73 1.08 29.03
CA ILE A 20 -47.72 1.41 27.58
C ILE A 20 -46.69 2.51 27.32
N LEU A 21 -46.60 3.56 28.13
CA LEU A 21 -45.55 4.59 28.03
C LEU A 21 -44.16 4.01 28.25
N GLY A 22 -43.96 3.06 29.18
CA GLY A 22 -42.70 2.36 29.41
C GLY A 22 -42.28 1.51 28.20
N ILE A 23 -43.24 0.82 27.55
CA ILE A 23 -42.95 0.06 26.30
C ILE A 23 -42.62 1.00 25.16
N PHE A 24 -43.35 2.13 25.00
CA PHE A 24 -43.10 3.09 23.93
C PHE A 24 -41.74 3.76 24.09
N THR A 25 -41.29 4.08 25.32
CA THR A 25 -39.93 4.62 25.55
C THR A 25 -38.85 3.58 25.34
N LEU A 26 -39.06 2.31 25.71
CA LEU A 26 -38.09 1.23 25.49
C LEU A 26 -37.96 0.89 24.00
N VAL A 27 -39.11 0.86 23.24
CA VAL A 27 -39.08 0.61 21.81
C VAL A 27 -38.44 1.75 21.05
N ASN A 28 -38.69 3.01 21.40
CA ASN A 28 -38.04 4.17 20.79
C ASN A 28 -36.54 4.21 21.13
N PHE A 29 -36.13 3.83 22.34
CA PHE A 29 -34.74 3.78 22.73
C PHE A 29 -33.97 2.65 22.01
N SER A 30 -34.60 1.48 21.83
CA SER A 30 -34.04 0.37 21.07
C SER A 30 -33.95 0.70 19.57
N PHE A 31 -34.98 1.34 19.01
CA PHE A 31 -34.99 1.77 17.61
C PHE A 31 -33.97 2.89 17.35
N ALA A 32 -33.89 3.89 18.23
CA ALA A 32 -32.90 4.95 18.17
C ALA A 32 -31.46 4.41 18.31
N ARG A 33 -31.26 3.41 19.19
CA ARG A 33 -29.97 2.75 19.35
C ARG A 33 -29.59 1.90 18.16
N LYS A 34 -30.54 1.23 17.51
CA LYS A 34 -30.37 0.46 16.28
C LYS A 34 -30.13 1.40 15.08
N LEU A 35 -30.85 2.52 15.01
CA LEU A 35 -30.63 3.58 14.00
C LEU A 35 -29.27 4.26 14.18
N SER A 36 -28.90 4.59 15.40
CA SER A 36 -27.58 5.13 15.75
C SER A 36 -26.46 4.14 15.43
N LYS A 37 -26.63 2.85 15.72
CA LYS A 37 -25.67 1.81 15.37
C LYS A 37 -25.55 1.63 13.85
N ASN A 38 -26.66 1.62 13.11
CA ASN A 38 -26.66 1.55 11.65
C ASN A 38 -26.09 2.85 11.01
N LEU A 39 -26.32 4.01 11.62
CA LEU A 39 -25.71 5.28 11.20
C LEU A 39 -24.22 5.30 11.50
N THR A 40 -23.76 4.75 12.63
CA THR A 40 -22.32 4.66 12.95
C THR A 40 -21.61 3.57 12.13
N GLU A 41 -22.28 2.46 11.80
CA GLU A 41 -21.75 1.44 10.88
C GLU A 41 -21.73 1.93 9.43
N GLY A 42 -22.71 2.72 8.99
CA GLY A 42 -22.72 3.41 7.69
C GLY A 42 -21.74 4.59 7.58
N LEU A 43 -21.20 5.08 8.71
CA LEU A 43 -20.18 6.15 8.76
C LEU A 43 -18.74 5.63 8.77
N ASN A 44 -18.51 4.32 8.93
CA ASN A 44 -17.20 3.72 8.76
C ASN A 44 -16.97 3.34 7.28
N MET A 45 -16.90 4.35 6.43
CA MET A 45 -16.60 4.18 5.00
C MET A 45 -15.20 3.59 4.73
N PHE A 46 -14.37 3.41 5.76
CA PHE A 46 -13.02 2.88 5.62
C PHE A 46 -12.46 2.35 6.95
N LYS A 47 -11.56 1.39 6.84
CA LYS A 47 -10.81 0.78 7.96
C LYS A 47 -9.40 1.34 7.99
N ILE A 48 -8.95 1.79 9.18
CA ILE A 48 -7.58 2.22 9.45
C ILE A 48 -6.86 1.08 10.15
N SER A 49 -5.62 0.81 9.76
CA SER A 49 -4.75 -0.19 10.40
C SER A 49 -3.31 0.33 10.44
N GLU A 50 -2.54 -0.10 11.43
CA GLU A 50 -1.11 0.17 11.50
C GLU A 50 -0.36 -0.65 10.44
N LEU A 51 0.69 -0.07 9.88
CA LEU A 51 1.64 -0.77 9.03
C LEU A 51 2.73 -1.39 9.92
N PRO A 52 3.18 -2.62 9.65
CA PRO A 52 4.36 -3.16 10.31
C PRO A 52 5.58 -2.29 10.01
N GLU A 53 6.41 -2.05 11.01
CA GLU A 53 7.66 -1.29 10.85
C GLU A 53 8.66 -2.00 9.93
N THR A 54 8.62 -3.33 9.92
CA THR A 54 9.45 -4.17 9.07
C THR A 54 8.63 -5.26 8.42
N GLY A 55 9.03 -5.70 7.23
CA GLY A 55 8.38 -6.77 6.50
C GLY A 55 7.23 -6.33 5.63
N GLN A 56 6.33 -7.26 5.38
CA GLN A 56 5.26 -7.12 4.40
C GLN A 56 4.09 -6.29 4.92
N TRP A 57 3.65 -5.31 4.13
CA TRP A 57 2.43 -4.55 4.38
C TRP A 57 1.19 -5.31 3.90
N PRO A 58 0.06 -5.20 4.61
CA PRO A 58 -1.19 -5.84 4.21
C PRO A 58 -1.67 -5.35 2.83
N THR A 59 -2.12 -6.28 2.00
CA THR A 59 -2.64 -6.02 0.65
C THR A 59 -4.03 -6.67 0.48
N THR A 60 -4.68 -6.36 -0.65
CA THR A 60 -5.94 -7.00 -1.10
C THR A 60 -5.74 -7.51 -2.52
N ASP A 61 -6.45 -8.58 -2.89
CA ASP A 61 -6.40 -9.13 -4.26
C ASP A 61 -6.59 -8.03 -5.31
N PRO A 62 -5.85 -8.08 -6.41
CA PRO A 62 -4.87 -9.09 -6.84
C PRO A 62 -3.44 -8.86 -6.30
N PHE A 63 -3.23 -7.92 -5.38
CA PHE A 63 -1.92 -7.63 -4.79
C PHE A 63 -1.59 -8.66 -3.73
N LEU A 64 -0.53 -9.45 -3.95
CA LEU A 64 -0.09 -10.53 -3.07
C LEU A 64 0.85 -10.05 -1.97
N PHE A 65 1.61 -8.99 -2.26
CA PHE A 65 2.74 -8.57 -1.46
C PHE A 65 3.02 -7.09 -1.70
N LEU A 66 3.37 -6.39 -0.64
CA LEU A 66 3.93 -5.05 -0.69
C LEU A 66 4.95 -4.91 0.43
N VAL A 67 6.15 -4.49 0.11
CA VAL A 67 7.18 -4.15 1.07
C VAL A 67 7.80 -2.80 0.74
N HIS A 68 8.17 -2.06 1.78
CA HIS A 68 8.92 -0.82 1.68
C HIS A 68 10.31 -1.04 2.26
N HIS A 69 11.32 -0.94 1.42
CA HIS A 69 12.73 -0.96 1.82
C HIS A 69 13.23 0.47 1.95
N HIS A 70 13.78 0.79 3.12
CA HIS A 70 14.30 2.12 3.41
C HIS A 70 15.60 1.98 4.20
N ASP A 71 16.71 2.05 3.47
CA ASP A 71 18.05 1.82 4.01
C ASP A 71 18.92 3.06 3.87
N ASN A 72 19.73 3.30 4.88
CA ASN A 72 20.68 4.43 4.90
C ASN A 72 22.11 3.90 5.00
N TYR A 73 22.52 3.19 3.94
CA TYR A 73 23.84 2.57 3.87
C TYR A 73 24.98 3.57 4.14
N PRO A 74 26.11 3.11 4.73
CA PRO A 74 27.31 3.93 4.85
C PRO A 74 27.88 4.30 3.47
N SER A 75 29.02 4.97 3.44
CA SER A 75 29.79 5.15 2.20
C SER A 75 30.12 3.80 1.57
N ALA A 76 30.28 3.78 0.26
CA ALA A 76 30.68 2.57 -0.45
C ALA A 76 32.16 2.23 -0.27
N ASN A 77 32.49 0.95 -0.28
CA ASN A 77 33.83 0.48 -0.55
C ASN A 77 34.11 0.41 -2.07
N LYS A 78 35.33 0.02 -2.48
CA LYS A 78 35.72 -0.10 -3.89
C LYS A 78 34.91 -1.14 -4.69
N ASP A 79 34.26 -2.08 -4.01
CA ASP A 79 33.52 -3.19 -4.62
C ASP A 79 31.99 -2.93 -4.58
N MET A 80 31.56 -1.68 -4.44
CA MET A 80 30.17 -1.22 -4.38
C MET A 80 29.35 -1.79 -3.19
N GLY A 81 30.03 -2.36 -2.20
CA GLY A 81 29.43 -2.77 -0.93
C GLY A 81 29.57 -1.69 0.14
N PRO A 82 28.99 -1.91 1.33
CA PRO A 82 29.11 -0.98 2.45
C PRO A 82 30.55 -0.93 3.00
N ASN A 83 31.06 0.27 3.24
CA ASN A 83 32.32 0.48 3.94
C ASN A 83 32.07 0.43 5.45
N ALA A 84 31.74 -0.75 5.96
CA ALA A 84 31.45 -1.03 7.36
C ALA A 84 31.81 -2.47 7.72
N LYS A 85 31.98 -2.75 9.03
CA LYS A 85 32.11 -4.12 9.52
C LYS A 85 30.76 -4.84 9.42
N LEU A 86 30.79 -6.12 9.07
CA LEU A 86 29.62 -6.96 8.90
C LEU A 86 29.48 -8.05 9.98
N ASP A 87 30.36 -8.04 10.99
CA ASP A 87 30.54 -9.14 11.97
C ASP A 87 29.28 -9.46 12.79
N ASN A 88 28.38 -8.47 12.95
CA ASN A 88 27.13 -8.61 13.73
C ASN A 88 25.92 -8.88 12.84
N ARG A 89 26.11 -9.15 11.54
CA ARG A 89 25.02 -9.38 10.59
C ARG A 89 24.99 -10.85 10.18
N ASN A 90 23.77 -11.35 9.98
CA ASN A 90 23.56 -12.69 9.43
C ASN A 90 23.69 -12.63 7.91
N ILE A 91 24.93 -12.58 7.41
CA ILE A 91 25.22 -12.46 5.98
C ILE A 91 24.57 -13.59 5.18
N GLY A 92 23.91 -13.20 4.07
CA GLY A 92 23.06 -14.08 3.26
C GLY A 92 21.58 -14.16 3.72
N SER A 93 21.25 -13.64 4.92
CA SER A 93 19.89 -13.53 5.44
C SER A 93 19.78 -12.40 6.48
N ASP A 94 20.30 -11.22 6.15
CA ASP A 94 20.29 -10.05 7.03
C ASP A 94 19.11 -9.13 6.73
N PHE A 95 18.08 -9.20 7.58
CA PHE A 95 16.91 -8.33 7.59
C PHE A 95 16.84 -7.53 8.89
N SER A 96 17.98 -7.34 9.55
CA SER A 96 18.05 -6.84 10.92
C SER A 96 17.85 -5.32 11.04
N ASN A 97 18.02 -4.57 9.97
CA ASN A 97 18.02 -3.10 9.95
C ASN A 97 18.97 -2.48 11.00
N ILE A 98 20.05 -3.19 11.36
CA ILE A 98 21.08 -2.67 12.28
C ILE A 98 21.68 -1.41 11.64
N ASP A 99 21.83 -0.34 12.43
CA ASP A 99 22.32 0.97 11.99
C ASP A 99 21.50 1.60 10.84
N GLY A 100 20.25 1.16 10.66
CA GLY A 100 19.31 1.67 9.66
C GLY A 100 19.53 1.15 8.24
N TRP A 101 20.10 -0.06 8.08
CA TRP A 101 20.27 -0.74 6.79
C TRP A 101 20.44 -2.24 6.96
N SER A 102 20.20 -3.00 5.88
CA SER A 102 20.33 -4.46 5.82
C SER A 102 21.09 -4.92 4.58
N MET A 103 21.80 -6.06 4.68
CA MET A 103 22.43 -6.72 3.53
C MET A 103 21.44 -7.58 2.73
N TYR A 104 20.30 -7.93 3.31
CA TYR A 104 19.32 -8.87 2.77
C TYR A 104 19.97 -10.24 2.50
N HIS A 105 19.94 -10.72 1.28
CA HIS A 105 20.63 -11.95 0.88
C HIS A 105 21.99 -11.73 0.25
N GLY A 106 22.41 -10.48 0.13
CA GLY A 106 23.75 -10.13 -0.38
C GLY A 106 24.88 -10.46 0.59
N ASP A 107 26.02 -10.83 0.05
CA ASP A 107 27.25 -11.11 0.84
C ASP A 107 28.24 -9.93 0.86
N LYS A 108 28.46 -9.29 -0.27
CA LYS A 108 29.36 -8.12 -0.45
C LYS A 108 28.61 -6.86 -0.83
N ILE A 109 27.64 -7.00 -1.73
CA ILE A 109 26.75 -5.94 -2.18
C ILE A 109 25.36 -6.26 -1.61
N PRO A 110 24.64 -5.30 -1.00
CA PRO A 110 23.31 -5.54 -0.51
C PRO A 110 22.34 -5.93 -1.64
N GLY A 111 21.26 -6.63 -1.32
CA GLY A 111 20.24 -6.97 -2.27
C GLY A 111 19.85 -8.43 -2.28
N PHE A 112 19.26 -8.84 -3.39
CA PHE A 112 18.71 -10.18 -3.60
C PHE A 112 19.45 -10.87 -4.74
N PRO A 113 20.45 -11.73 -4.45
CA PRO A 113 21.11 -12.56 -5.46
C PRO A 113 20.09 -13.45 -6.18
N ARG A 114 20.55 -14.18 -7.18
CA ARG A 114 19.71 -15.02 -8.04
C ARG A 114 18.66 -15.84 -7.28
N HIS A 115 17.38 -15.55 -7.57
CA HIS A 115 16.21 -16.20 -7.00
C HIS A 115 15.09 -16.32 -8.06
N PRO A 116 14.15 -17.30 -7.91
CA PRO A 116 13.09 -17.54 -8.89
C PRO A 116 11.77 -16.86 -8.55
N HIS A 117 11.00 -16.51 -9.59
CA HIS A 117 9.58 -16.17 -9.50
C HIS A 117 8.77 -16.95 -10.52
N ARG A 118 7.50 -17.25 -10.22
CA ARG A 118 6.58 -17.92 -11.13
C ARG A 118 5.12 -17.62 -10.83
N GLY A 119 4.33 -17.34 -11.86
CA GLY A 119 2.87 -17.21 -11.79
C GLY A 119 2.35 -15.90 -11.18
N PHE A 120 3.20 -14.89 -11.04
CA PHE A 120 2.85 -13.55 -10.57
C PHE A 120 3.78 -12.51 -11.19
N GLU A 121 3.63 -11.28 -10.80
CA GLU A 121 4.40 -10.13 -11.29
C GLU A 121 5.06 -9.41 -10.14
N THR A 122 6.22 -8.80 -10.39
CA THR A 122 6.87 -7.88 -9.47
C THR A 122 6.92 -6.48 -10.07
N ILE A 123 6.58 -5.47 -9.27
CA ILE A 123 6.68 -4.07 -9.63
C ILE A 123 7.61 -3.43 -8.60
N THR A 124 8.77 -2.97 -9.06
CA THR A 124 9.78 -2.35 -8.22
C THR A 124 9.83 -0.85 -8.50
N ILE A 125 9.44 -0.03 -7.53
CA ILE A 125 9.36 1.45 -7.63
C ILE A 125 10.51 2.01 -6.82
N VAL A 126 11.54 2.55 -7.46
CA VAL A 126 12.74 3.04 -6.78
C VAL A 126 12.69 4.54 -6.58
N GLU A 127 12.49 4.98 -5.33
CA GLU A 127 12.47 6.39 -4.96
C GLU A 127 13.87 6.99 -4.89
N LYS A 128 14.81 6.22 -4.33
CA LYS A 128 16.21 6.60 -4.14
C LYS A 128 17.12 5.40 -4.24
N GLY A 129 18.31 5.62 -4.77
CA GLY A 129 19.31 4.59 -4.96
C GLY A 129 19.18 3.89 -6.29
N LEU A 130 19.92 2.81 -6.47
CA LEU A 130 20.01 2.07 -7.73
C LEU A 130 19.82 0.59 -7.49
N ILE A 131 19.20 -0.08 -8.45
CA ILE A 131 19.09 -1.54 -8.53
C ILE A 131 19.75 -2.03 -9.82
N ASP A 132 20.61 -3.04 -9.67
CA ASP A 132 21.17 -3.81 -10.78
C ASP A 132 20.35 -5.09 -10.94
N HIS A 133 19.58 -5.16 -12.01
CA HIS A 133 18.81 -6.34 -12.41
C HIS A 133 19.58 -7.13 -13.46
N ALA A 134 19.56 -8.46 -13.32
CA ALA A 134 19.96 -9.39 -14.38
C ALA A 134 19.07 -10.64 -14.30
N ASP A 135 18.67 -11.21 -15.45
CA ASP A 135 17.72 -12.32 -15.47
C ASP A 135 18.10 -13.49 -16.39
N SER A 136 17.37 -14.59 -16.24
CA SER A 136 17.58 -15.83 -17.01
C SER A 136 17.18 -15.76 -18.48
N MET A 137 16.59 -14.65 -18.93
CA MET A 137 16.31 -14.39 -20.35
C MET A 137 17.46 -13.65 -21.04
N GLY A 138 18.52 -13.29 -20.29
CA GLY A 138 19.68 -12.57 -20.79
C GLY A 138 19.53 -11.05 -20.78
N PHE A 139 18.53 -10.51 -20.08
CA PHE A 139 18.38 -9.07 -19.93
C PHE A 139 19.08 -8.57 -18.65
N SER A 140 19.56 -7.34 -18.72
CA SER A 140 20.11 -6.63 -17.58
C SER A 140 19.77 -5.15 -17.66
N ALA A 141 19.60 -4.52 -16.51
CA ALA A 141 19.33 -3.09 -16.39
C ALA A 141 19.87 -2.55 -15.07
N ARG A 142 20.40 -1.31 -15.09
CA ARG A 142 20.59 -0.50 -13.91
C ARG A 142 19.56 0.61 -13.93
N TYR A 143 18.76 0.72 -12.86
CA TYR A 143 17.68 1.69 -12.77
C TYR A 143 17.53 2.20 -11.33
N GLY A 144 16.88 3.35 -11.17
CA GLY A 144 16.65 3.93 -9.85
C GLY A 144 16.26 5.40 -9.88
N ASP A 145 16.26 6.05 -8.73
CA ASP A 145 15.99 7.49 -8.56
C ASP A 145 14.71 7.99 -9.29
N GLY A 146 13.63 7.22 -9.20
CA GLY A 146 12.33 7.50 -9.80
C GLY A 146 11.89 6.53 -10.89
N ASP A 147 12.75 5.60 -11.31
CA ASP A 147 12.40 4.57 -12.30
C ASP A 147 11.58 3.44 -11.69
N VAL A 148 10.84 2.73 -12.54
CA VAL A 148 10.03 1.58 -12.16
C VAL A 148 10.33 0.41 -13.10
N GLN A 149 10.52 -0.79 -12.54
CA GLN A 149 10.55 -2.03 -13.29
C GLN A 149 9.26 -2.82 -13.04
N TRP A 150 8.60 -3.26 -14.10
CA TRP A 150 7.48 -4.20 -14.04
C TRP A 150 7.85 -5.50 -14.72
N LEU A 151 7.90 -6.60 -13.97
CA LEU A 151 8.30 -7.91 -14.44
C LEU A 151 7.14 -8.89 -14.30
N THR A 152 6.67 -9.46 -15.41
CA THR A 152 5.74 -10.58 -15.44
C THR A 152 6.56 -11.88 -15.42
N ALA A 153 6.53 -12.62 -14.30
CA ALA A 153 7.30 -13.85 -14.16
C ALA A 153 6.70 -15.04 -14.94
N GLY A 154 5.37 -15.05 -15.14
CA GLY A 154 4.69 -16.05 -15.96
C GLY A 154 5.08 -17.50 -15.64
N ASP A 155 5.54 -18.25 -16.64
CA ASP A 155 5.95 -19.67 -16.48
C ASP A 155 7.27 -19.87 -15.73
N GLY A 156 7.93 -18.78 -15.37
CA GLY A 156 9.10 -18.78 -14.48
C GLY A 156 10.27 -17.97 -15.03
N ILE A 157 10.89 -17.23 -14.15
CA ILE A 157 12.10 -16.46 -14.38
C ILE A 157 13.01 -16.58 -13.15
N GLN A 158 14.31 -16.51 -13.35
CA GLN A 158 15.27 -16.30 -12.29
C GLN A 158 15.92 -14.94 -12.53
N HIS A 159 16.03 -14.13 -11.48
CA HIS A 159 16.72 -12.85 -11.56
C HIS A 159 17.50 -12.53 -10.28
N SER A 160 18.30 -11.49 -10.37
CA SER A 160 18.96 -10.85 -9.24
C SER A 160 18.61 -9.38 -9.21
N GLU A 161 18.50 -8.81 -8.02
CA GLU A 161 18.25 -7.39 -7.76
C GLU A 161 19.27 -6.93 -6.70
N MET A 162 20.43 -6.42 -7.16
CA MET A 162 21.51 -5.97 -6.28
C MET A 162 21.46 -4.46 -6.13
N PHE A 163 21.90 -3.96 -4.97
CA PHE A 163 21.88 -2.53 -4.63
C PHE A 163 23.32 -1.97 -4.61
N PRO A 164 23.87 -1.57 -5.78
CA PRO A 164 25.24 -1.08 -5.84
C PRO A 164 25.37 0.27 -5.13
N LEU A 165 26.25 0.34 -4.16
CA LEU A 165 26.56 1.59 -3.46
C LEU A 165 27.64 2.34 -4.24
N LEU A 166 27.31 3.51 -4.80
CA LEU A 166 28.25 4.23 -5.66
C LEU A 166 28.97 5.38 -4.96
N ASN A 167 28.41 5.89 -3.85
CA ASN A 167 28.99 7.00 -3.13
C ASN A 167 30.06 6.53 -2.13
N GLN A 168 31.33 6.80 -2.42
CA GLN A 168 32.45 6.44 -1.54
C GLN A 168 32.68 7.45 -0.42
N ASN A 169 32.18 8.67 -0.55
CA ASN A 169 32.46 9.78 0.38
C ASN A 169 31.30 10.17 1.28
N LYS A 170 30.08 9.66 1.01
CA LYS A 170 28.88 9.93 1.80
C LYS A 170 27.96 8.70 1.84
N LYS A 171 26.96 8.75 2.69
CA LYS A 171 25.94 7.71 2.79
C LYS A 171 25.23 7.46 1.45
N ASN A 172 24.87 6.20 1.21
CA ASN A 172 24.06 5.77 0.09
C ASN A 172 22.66 5.46 0.59
N LYS A 173 21.68 6.26 0.19
CA LYS A 173 20.29 6.05 0.54
C LYS A 173 19.67 5.11 -0.46
N MET A 174 18.95 4.09 0.04
CA MET A 174 18.10 3.20 -0.74
C MET A 174 16.68 3.29 -0.23
N ASP A 175 15.72 3.54 -1.11
CA ASP A 175 14.32 3.74 -0.77
C ASP A 175 13.47 3.23 -1.94
N PHE A 176 12.78 2.10 -1.76
CA PHE A 176 11.97 1.53 -2.84
C PHE A 176 10.81 0.67 -2.31
N PHE A 177 9.80 0.53 -3.13
CA PHE A 177 8.70 -0.39 -2.93
C PHE A 177 8.83 -1.57 -3.87
N GLN A 178 8.54 -2.78 -3.37
CA GLN A 178 8.29 -3.93 -4.21
C GLN A 178 6.85 -4.42 -3.99
N ILE A 179 6.10 -4.51 -5.08
CA ILE A 179 4.70 -4.95 -5.10
C ILE A 179 4.62 -6.23 -5.92
N TRP A 180 3.91 -7.24 -5.42
CA TRP A 180 3.60 -8.42 -6.22
C TRP A 180 2.14 -8.43 -6.60
N VAL A 181 1.87 -8.68 -7.88
CA VAL A 181 0.52 -8.79 -8.45
C VAL A 181 0.29 -10.22 -8.92
N ASN A 182 -0.81 -10.81 -8.50
CA ASN A 182 -1.18 -12.16 -8.94
C ASN A 182 -1.55 -12.17 -10.42
N LEU A 183 -1.17 -13.21 -11.15
CA LEU A 183 -1.67 -13.43 -12.49
C LEU A 183 -2.97 -14.24 -12.46
N LYS A 184 -3.88 -14.00 -13.41
CA LYS A 184 -5.07 -14.84 -13.63
C LYS A 184 -4.65 -16.30 -13.86
N SER A 185 -5.48 -17.26 -13.53
CA SER A 185 -5.17 -18.68 -13.65
C SER A 185 -4.70 -19.09 -15.05
N ASN A 186 -5.32 -18.52 -16.09
CA ASN A 186 -4.96 -18.73 -17.50
C ASN A 186 -3.68 -18.00 -17.94
N GLN A 187 -3.20 -17.05 -17.15
CA GLN A 187 -1.97 -16.28 -17.39
C GLN A 187 -0.77 -16.76 -16.56
N LYS A 188 -0.96 -17.70 -15.64
CA LYS A 188 0.11 -18.21 -14.76
C LYS A 188 1.32 -18.77 -15.50
N ARG A 189 1.15 -19.17 -16.76
CA ARG A 189 2.19 -19.82 -17.58
C ARG A 189 2.48 -19.05 -18.88
N VAL A 190 2.21 -17.76 -18.91
CA VAL A 190 2.61 -16.91 -20.03
C VAL A 190 4.13 -16.75 -20.10
N LYS A 191 4.65 -16.40 -21.25
CA LYS A 191 6.09 -16.12 -21.42
C LYS A 191 6.49 -14.96 -20.50
N PRO A 192 7.58 -15.09 -19.72
CA PRO A 192 8.11 -13.99 -18.91
C PRO A 192 8.45 -12.78 -19.77
N ASN A 193 8.27 -11.59 -19.20
CA ASN A 193 8.61 -10.32 -19.84
C ASN A 193 8.80 -9.24 -18.78
N PHE A 194 9.54 -8.18 -19.07
CA PHE A 194 9.54 -6.98 -18.24
C PHE A 194 9.46 -5.70 -19.07
N SER A 195 8.99 -4.63 -18.44
CA SER A 195 8.98 -3.28 -18.97
C SER A 195 9.70 -2.35 -18.00
N MET A 196 10.52 -1.44 -18.55
CA MET A 196 11.08 -0.34 -17.78
C MET A 196 10.21 0.89 -17.98
N PHE A 197 9.86 1.56 -16.90
CA PHE A 197 9.23 2.88 -16.93
C PHE A 197 10.26 3.87 -16.38
N TRP A 198 10.87 4.61 -17.28
CA TRP A 198 11.83 5.62 -16.90
C TRP A 198 11.10 6.80 -16.26
N LYS A 199 11.67 7.40 -15.24
CA LYS A 199 11.04 8.48 -14.44
C LYS A 199 10.47 9.62 -15.27
N ASP A 200 11.09 9.93 -16.40
CA ASP A 200 10.68 11.01 -17.30
C ASP A 200 9.50 10.60 -18.20
N GLU A 201 9.19 9.31 -18.30
CA GLU A 201 8.06 8.73 -19.05
C GLU A 201 6.84 8.51 -18.15
N ILE A 202 7.02 8.50 -16.82
CA ILE A 202 5.93 8.30 -15.87
C ILE A 202 5.15 9.60 -15.70
N PRO A 203 3.85 9.63 -16.06
CA PRO A 203 3.06 10.86 -16.01
C PRO A 203 2.87 11.36 -14.57
N LYS A 204 3.01 12.67 -14.41
CA LYS A 204 2.80 13.39 -13.15
C LYS A 204 1.75 14.48 -13.36
N VAL A 205 0.62 14.35 -12.67
CA VAL A 205 -0.46 15.34 -12.72
C VAL A 205 -0.36 16.24 -11.50
N SER A 206 -0.04 17.51 -11.74
CA SER A 206 -0.02 18.54 -10.71
C SER A 206 -1.38 19.20 -10.60
N LEU A 207 -1.90 19.27 -9.39
CA LEU A 207 -3.18 19.88 -9.04
C LEU A 207 -2.94 20.96 -7.99
N VAL A 208 -3.75 21.99 -8.01
CA VAL A 208 -3.79 23.00 -6.95
C VAL A 208 -5.21 23.07 -6.39
N ASP A 209 -5.33 23.21 -5.09
CA ASP A 209 -6.61 23.41 -4.44
C ASP A 209 -7.03 24.91 -4.48
N HIS A 210 -8.18 25.23 -3.89
CA HIS A 210 -8.69 26.60 -3.83
C HIS A 210 -7.80 27.58 -3.04
N ASN A 211 -6.84 27.08 -2.27
CA ASN A 211 -5.82 27.87 -1.56
C ASN A 211 -4.48 27.91 -2.32
N ASN A 212 -4.46 27.45 -3.56
CA ASN A 212 -3.27 27.35 -4.40
C ASN A 212 -2.18 26.43 -3.81
N ILE A 213 -2.57 25.39 -3.05
CA ILE A 213 -1.65 24.43 -2.47
C ILE A 213 -1.60 23.17 -3.35
N LYS A 214 -0.38 22.67 -3.61
CA LYS A 214 -0.11 21.64 -4.61
C LYS A 214 -0.36 20.21 -4.08
N THR A 215 -0.96 19.38 -4.93
CA THR A 215 -0.94 17.92 -4.87
C THR A 215 -0.41 17.38 -6.19
N GLU A 216 0.50 16.42 -6.15
CA GLU A 216 1.04 15.74 -7.32
C GLU A 216 0.67 14.27 -7.27
N VAL A 217 0.13 13.76 -8.38
CA VAL A 217 -0.20 12.34 -8.58
C VAL A 217 0.69 11.80 -9.68
N GLU A 218 1.56 10.86 -9.34
CA GLU A 218 2.41 10.11 -10.27
C GLU A 218 1.73 8.78 -10.59
N ILE A 219 1.58 8.46 -11.88
CA ILE A 219 0.72 7.38 -12.37
C ILE A 219 1.60 6.21 -12.83
N ILE A 220 1.74 5.19 -11.99
CA ILE A 220 2.58 4.02 -12.26
C ILE A 220 1.78 2.94 -12.97
N ALA A 221 0.50 2.78 -12.65
CA ALA A 221 -0.44 1.89 -13.35
C ALA A 221 -1.82 2.53 -13.46
N GLY A 222 -2.55 2.16 -14.51
CA GLY A 222 -3.90 2.65 -14.78
C GLY A 222 -3.91 4.08 -15.30
N GLU A 223 -4.92 4.85 -14.91
CA GLU A 223 -5.12 6.21 -15.40
C GLU A 223 -5.51 7.19 -14.28
N TYR A 224 -5.24 8.47 -14.52
CA TYR A 224 -5.75 9.58 -13.70
C TYR A 224 -5.99 10.82 -14.56
N LYS A 225 -7.22 11.35 -14.58
CA LYS A 225 -7.58 12.56 -15.34
C LYS A 225 -7.08 12.53 -16.79
N GLN A 226 -7.41 11.47 -17.53
CA GLN A 226 -7.03 11.26 -18.94
C GLN A 226 -5.51 11.13 -19.19
N ASN A 227 -4.71 10.97 -18.16
CA ASN A 227 -3.30 10.61 -18.27
C ASN A 227 -3.16 9.13 -17.94
N ASN A 228 -2.59 8.37 -18.89
CA ASN A 228 -2.38 6.94 -18.74
C ASN A 228 -0.94 6.65 -18.30
N ALA A 229 -0.77 5.68 -17.41
CA ALA A 229 0.54 5.13 -17.09
C ALA A 229 1.24 4.57 -18.35
N PRO A 230 2.57 4.36 -18.33
CA PRO A 230 3.24 3.58 -19.34
C PRO A 230 2.63 2.17 -19.45
N LYS A 231 2.73 1.55 -20.62
CA LYS A 231 2.14 0.23 -20.88
C LYS A 231 2.84 -0.85 -20.03
N PRO A 232 2.10 -1.65 -19.25
CA PRO A 232 2.66 -2.79 -18.56
C PRO A 232 3.18 -3.85 -19.53
N PRO A 233 3.90 -4.90 -19.06
CA PRO A 233 4.28 -6.03 -19.92
C PRO A 233 3.07 -6.64 -20.64
N PRO A 234 3.21 -7.16 -21.86
CA PRO A 234 2.07 -7.58 -22.71
C PRO A 234 1.12 -8.61 -22.08
N ASN A 235 1.65 -9.47 -21.22
CA ASN A 235 0.90 -10.53 -20.54
C ASN A 235 0.61 -10.21 -19.07
N SER A 236 0.77 -8.95 -18.67
CA SER A 236 0.48 -8.48 -17.32
C SER A 236 -1.01 -8.59 -16.99
N TYR A 237 -1.34 -8.80 -15.73
CA TYR A 237 -2.71 -8.66 -15.23
C TYR A 237 -3.29 -7.27 -15.57
N ALA A 238 -2.45 -6.22 -15.48
CA ALA A 238 -2.84 -4.84 -15.78
C ALA A 238 -2.95 -4.53 -17.28
N SER A 239 -2.54 -5.43 -18.18
CA SER A 239 -2.75 -5.27 -19.63
C SER A 239 -4.19 -5.53 -20.07
N ASP A 240 -4.99 -6.16 -19.21
CA ASP A 240 -6.44 -6.35 -19.39
C ASP A 240 -7.18 -5.07 -18.99
N SER A 241 -7.99 -4.50 -19.87
CA SER A 241 -8.78 -3.29 -19.63
C SER A 241 -9.71 -3.42 -18.42
N ASP A 242 -10.21 -4.64 -18.17
CA ASP A 242 -11.14 -4.94 -17.07
C ASP A 242 -10.43 -5.26 -15.75
N SER A 243 -9.11 -5.09 -15.69
CA SER A 243 -8.32 -5.34 -14.48
C SER A 243 -8.57 -4.31 -13.39
N HIS A 244 -8.94 -3.08 -13.76
CA HIS A 244 -9.11 -1.91 -12.89
C HIS A 244 -7.88 -1.62 -11.99
N ILE A 245 -6.68 -2.14 -12.37
CA ILE A 245 -5.47 -1.89 -11.58
C ILE A 245 -5.04 -0.44 -11.75
N ASN A 246 -4.91 0.23 -10.60
CA ASN A 246 -4.31 1.55 -10.50
C ASN A 246 -3.25 1.53 -9.39
N ILE A 247 -2.08 2.06 -9.70
CA ILE A 247 -1.01 2.30 -8.73
C ILE A 247 -0.56 3.74 -8.89
N TRP A 248 -0.82 4.54 -7.86
CA TRP A 248 -0.46 5.96 -7.84
C TRP A 248 0.42 6.27 -6.63
N LYS A 249 1.41 7.11 -6.86
CA LYS A 249 2.15 7.77 -5.79
C LYS A 249 1.64 9.20 -5.67
N ILE A 250 1.26 9.60 -4.46
CA ILE A 250 0.61 10.89 -4.22
C ILE A 250 1.48 11.69 -3.26
N LYS A 251 1.89 12.88 -3.70
CA LYS A 251 2.60 13.85 -2.87
C LYS A 251 1.73 15.06 -2.65
N MET A 252 1.47 15.39 -1.39
CA MET A 252 0.65 16.52 -0.99
C MET A 252 1.50 17.52 -0.21
N ASP A 253 1.47 18.77 -0.58
CA ASP A 253 2.05 19.84 0.23
C ASP A 253 1.27 20.00 1.55
N PRO A 254 1.87 20.54 2.61
CA PRO A 254 1.19 20.75 3.88
C PRO A 254 -0.10 21.55 3.70
N LYS A 255 -1.21 21.04 4.24
CA LYS A 255 -2.59 21.59 4.16
C LYS A 255 -3.26 21.48 2.78
N ALA A 256 -2.64 20.85 1.78
CA ALA A 256 -3.30 20.58 0.49
C ALA A 256 -4.60 19.80 0.67
N LYS A 257 -5.59 20.12 -0.14
CA LYS A 257 -6.86 19.39 -0.22
C LYS A 257 -6.98 18.71 -1.57
N TRP A 258 -7.26 17.41 -1.53
CA TRP A 258 -7.44 16.61 -2.72
C TRP A 258 -8.63 15.66 -2.55
N THR A 259 -9.38 15.46 -3.61
CA THR A 259 -10.51 14.53 -3.60
C THR A 259 -10.09 13.23 -4.28
N LEU A 260 -10.13 12.14 -3.53
CA LEU A 260 -9.90 10.79 -4.05
C LEU A 260 -11.00 10.45 -5.08
N PRO A 261 -10.66 10.12 -6.33
CA PRO A 261 -11.64 9.79 -7.36
C PRO A 261 -12.55 8.64 -6.95
N LYS A 262 -13.78 8.64 -7.43
CA LYS A 262 -14.67 7.49 -7.30
C LYS A 262 -14.12 6.32 -8.12
N VAL A 263 -14.36 5.12 -7.64
CA VAL A 263 -14.12 3.87 -8.38
C VAL A 263 -15.44 3.15 -8.60
N GLU A 264 -15.44 2.19 -9.50
CA GLU A 264 -16.58 1.33 -9.75
C GLU A 264 -16.92 0.46 -8.54
N ASN A 265 -18.18 0.03 -8.46
CA ASN A 265 -18.62 -0.88 -7.40
C ASN A 265 -17.86 -2.20 -7.49
N GLY A 266 -17.36 -2.68 -6.36
CA GLY A 266 -16.60 -3.93 -6.27
C GLY A 266 -15.08 -3.76 -6.44
N VAL A 267 -14.59 -2.56 -6.81
CA VAL A 267 -13.15 -2.28 -6.84
C VAL A 267 -12.67 -1.90 -5.45
N SER A 268 -11.79 -2.71 -4.90
CA SER A 268 -11.14 -2.43 -3.61
C SER A 268 -10.07 -1.35 -3.75
N ARG A 269 -9.86 -0.59 -2.69
CA ARG A 269 -8.84 0.46 -2.67
C ARG A 269 -8.12 0.47 -1.33
N THR A 270 -6.80 0.58 -1.38
CA THR A 270 -5.96 0.77 -0.20
C THR A 270 -5.07 1.98 -0.37
N LEU A 271 -4.97 2.80 0.66
CA LEU A 271 -4.08 3.94 0.74
C LEU A 271 -3.07 3.71 1.86
N TYR A 272 -1.78 3.85 1.55
CA TYR A 272 -0.68 3.74 2.51
C TYR A 272 -0.09 5.11 2.77
N VAL A 273 -0.05 5.53 4.04
CA VAL A 273 0.56 6.80 4.45
C VAL A 273 1.92 6.47 5.05
N TYR A 274 2.98 6.65 4.28
CA TYR A 274 4.33 6.18 4.67
C TYR A 274 5.33 7.31 4.96
N GLN A 275 4.98 8.55 4.61
CA GLN A 275 5.88 9.69 4.80
C GLN A 275 5.12 10.95 5.23
N GLY A 276 5.79 11.82 5.99
CA GLY A 276 5.23 13.08 6.47
C GLY A 276 4.54 12.95 7.83
N LYS A 277 3.72 13.95 8.18
CA LYS A 277 3.00 13.97 9.48
C LYS A 277 1.66 13.22 9.46
N GLY A 278 1.17 12.87 8.27
CA GLY A 278 -0.13 12.25 8.06
C GLY A 278 -1.07 13.10 7.22
N ILE A 279 -2.27 12.55 7.00
CA ILE A 279 -3.35 13.18 6.24
C ILE A 279 -4.63 13.16 7.08
N LYS A 280 -5.61 13.98 6.68
CA LYS A 280 -6.96 13.93 7.25
C LYS A 280 -7.93 13.44 6.17
N ILE A 281 -8.66 12.35 6.45
CA ILE A 281 -9.75 11.85 5.61
C ILE A 281 -11.05 12.06 6.37
N ASN A 282 -11.94 12.91 5.84
CA ASN A 282 -13.09 13.42 6.57
C ASN A 282 -12.64 14.02 7.93
N ASP A 283 -13.08 13.47 9.05
CA ASP A 283 -12.70 13.94 10.40
C ASP A 283 -11.65 13.06 11.08
N LYS A 284 -11.16 12.00 10.43
CA LYS A 284 -10.14 11.09 10.98
C LYS A 284 -8.75 11.49 10.51
N ILE A 285 -7.80 11.51 11.44
CA ILE A 285 -6.38 11.70 11.17
C ILE A 285 -5.77 10.32 10.91
N ILE A 286 -5.03 10.21 9.82
CA ILE A 286 -4.26 9.04 9.42
C ILE A 286 -2.80 9.43 9.49
N SER A 287 -2.07 8.85 10.42
CA SER A 287 -0.65 9.14 10.63
C SER A 287 0.25 8.42 9.62
N SER A 288 1.48 8.87 9.49
CA SER A 288 2.52 8.07 8.82
C SER A 288 2.68 6.73 9.54
N GLY A 289 2.84 5.64 8.79
CA GLY A 289 2.84 4.27 9.30
C GLY A 289 1.45 3.63 9.37
N GLN A 290 0.42 4.27 8.80
CA GLN A 290 -0.94 3.72 8.76
C GLN A 290 -1.43 3.50 7.33
N MET A 291 -2.36 2.57 7.17
CA MET A 291 -3.08 2.31 5.93
C MET A 291 -4.59 2.48 6.10
N VAL A 292 -5.26 2.78 5.00
CA VAL A 292 -6.72 2.92 4.91
C VAL A 292 -7.24 1.99 3.82
N GLN A 293 -8.19 1.13 4.17
CA GLN A 293 -8.96 0.31 3.23
C GLN A 293 -10.36 0.90 3.10
N PHE A 294 -10.80 1.16 1.86
CA PHE A 294 -12.10 1.72 1.50
C PHE A 294 -13.06 0.63 1.05
#